data_d72e4f9b7db58daafd2ebde59d4315be
#
_entry.id   d72e4f9b7db58daafd2ebde59d4315be
#
_cell.length_a   1.000
_cell.length_b   1.000
_cell.length_c   1.000
_cell.angle_alpha   90.00
_cell.angle_beta   90.00
_cell.angle_gamma   90.00
#
_symmetry.space_group_name_H-M   'P 1'
#
loop_
_entity.id
_entity.type
_entity.pdbx_description
1 polymer ?
#
loop_
_entity_poly.entity_id
_entity_poly.type
_entity_poly.pdbx_seq_one_letter_code
_entity_poly.pdbx_strand_id
1 'polypeptide(L)'
;MSDEMTGTPPRKVPPAAPAAMLDGTPVPTPEQVVARLEEFRSRRGYVNPQQGPMAAALPGVADGYRVMYKALVLDEKYLEPLEKEFVWLSLLCVAGEMGTHHLKLFFDHGGTDAQAAAAFRLAAWVKGTSAYEFIAGNWQGFFPRVDAHQAYREGFDALVAGCEGVPLEWCCLALLSAQSGMKSKWGVEAAITLCYDRGVSEAKMAEAMSVAMWPCGANSFHDSAGVWLELVKSGRVPASAAFQAWASLPSQDGLELAARLST
;
A
#
# COMPACT_ATOMS: atom_id res chain seq x y z
N MET A 1 39.56 33.46 17.97
CA MET A 1 39.22 32.77 19.23
C MET A 1 38.31 31.66 18.83
N SER A 2 38.86 30.45 18.69
CA SER A 2 38.15 29.24 18.31
C SER A 2 37.73 28.52 19.59
N ASP A 3 36.41 28.44 19.86
CA ASP A 3 35.87 27.66 20.96
C ASP A 3 35.99 26.16 20.60
N GLU A 4 36.97 25.49 21.19
CA GLU A 4 37.05 24.04 21.22
C GLU A 4 35.91 23.51 22.10
N MET A 5 34.85 23.07 21.48
CA MET A 5 33.81 22.27 22.16
C MET A 5 34.44 20.90 22.57
N THR A 6 34.90 20.80 23.80
CA THR A 6 35.29 19.55 24.42
C THR A 6 34.03 18.69 24.69
N GLY A 7 33.59 18.00 23.66
CA GLY A 7 32.52 17.00 23.80
C GLY A 7 33.00 15.83 24.64
N THR A 8 32.34 15.57 25.78
CA THR A 8 32.53 14.35 26.56
C THR A 8 32.34 13.13 25.67
N PRO A 9 33.30 12.20 25.60
CA PRO A 9 33.14 11.01 24.76
C PRO A 9 31.91 10.21 25.20
N PRO A 10 31.14 9.64 24.27
CA PRO A 10 29.93 8.90 24.59
C PRO A 10 30.24 7.75 25.54
N ARG A 11 29.47 7.68 26.63
CA ARG A 11 29.61 6.63 27.66
C ARG A 11 29.39 5.27 26.98
N LYS A 12 30.40 4.39 26.95
CA LYS A 12 30.24 3.00 26.51
C LYS A 12 29.30 2.29 27.49
N VAL A 13 28.04 2.12 27.12
CA VAL A 13 27.13 1.27 27.86
C VAL A 13 27.49 -0.18 27.50
N PRO A 14 27.71 -1.07 28.47
CA PRO A 14 27.95 -2.48 28.16
C PRO A 14 26.69 -3.04 27.44
N PRO A 15 26.90 -3.95 26.46
CA PRO A 15 25.77 -4.58 25.79
C PRO A 15 24.88 -5.27 26.82
N ALA A 16 23.56 -5.05 26.72
CA ALA A 16 22.60 -5.76 27.55
C ALA A 16 22.75 -7.28 27.31
N ALA A 17 22.61 -8.06 28.36
CA ALA A 17 22.56 -9.52 28.21
C ALA A 17 21.46 -9.91 27.24
N PRO A 18 21.67 -10.91 26.36
CA PRO A 18 20.66 -11.33 25.41
C PRO A 18 19.41 -11.81 26.18
N ALA A 19 18.25 -11.21 25.88
CA ALA A 19 16.98 -11.65 26.43
C ALA A 19 16.60 -12.99 25.79
N ALA A 20 16.20 -13.98 26.60
CA ALA A 20 15.54 -15.17 26.07
C ALA A 20 14.13 -14.77 25.59
N MET A 21 13.64 -15.39 24.52
CA MET A 21 12.24 -15.25 24.12
C MET A 21 11.33 -15.85 25.21
N LEU A 22 10.10 -15.35 25.35
CA LEU A 22 9.15 -15.77 26.37
C LEU A 22 8.77 -17.26 26.24
N ASP A 23 8.82 -17.81 25.02
CA ASP A 23 8.56 -19.22 24.70
C ASP A 23 9.78 -20.12 24.87
N GLY A 24 10.89 -19.58 25.38
CA GLY A 24 12.15 -20.31 25.57
C GLY A 24 12.98 -20.49 24.30
N THR A 25 12.58 -19.92 23.16
CA THR A 25 13.36 -19.97 21.92
C THR A 25 14.69 -19.25 22.13
N PRO A 26 15.86 -19.86 21.81
CA PRO A 26 17.14 -19.21 21.93
C PRO A 26 17.24 -17.97 21.03
N VAL A 27 17.85 -16.92 21.57
CA VAL A 27 18.19 -15.73 20.75
C VAL A 27 19.22 -16.16 19.69
N PRO A 28 19.10 -15.67 18.44
CA PRO A 28 20.05 -16.00 17.38
C PRO A 28 21.49 -15.68 17.75
N THR A 29 22.43 -16.57 17.45
CA THR A 29 23.86 -16.29 17.62
C THR A 29 24.35 -15.28 16.59
N PRO A 30 25.49 -14.59 16.82
CA PRO A 30 26.07 -13.69 15.84
C PRO A 30 26.27 -14.33 14.46
N GLU A 31 26.70 -15.59 14.43
CA GLU A 31 26.91 -16.36 13.19
C GLU A 31 25.59 -16.62 12.46
N GLN A 32 24.51 -16.92 13.18
CA GLN A 32 23.17 -17.10 12.60
C GLN A 32 22.63 -15.78 12.04
N VAL A 33 22.86 -14.65 12.73
CA VAL A 33 22.49 -13.32 12.23
C VAL A 33 23.23 -13.01 10.93
N VAL A 34 24.54 -13.19 10.91
CA VAL A 34 25.35 -12.95 9.71
C VAL A 34 24.91 -13.85 8.56
N ALA A 35 24.74 -15.16 8.78
CA ALA A 35 24.30 -16.08 7.76
C ALA A 35 22.96 -15.67 7.14
N ARG A 36 22.00 -15.24 7.95
CA ARG A 36 20.68 -14.79 7.50
C ARG A 36 20.76 -13.48 6.69
N LEU A 37 21.59 -12.54 7.09
CA LEU A 37 21.81 -11.29 6.36
C LEU A 37 22.57 -11.52 5.03
N GLU A 38 23.54 -12.44 5.02
CA GLU A 38 24.25 -12.84 3.80
C GLU A 38 23.29 -13.53 2.79
N GLU A 39 22.31 -14.32 3.25
CA GLU A 39 21.29 -14.87 2.38
C GLU A 39 20.49 -13.76 1.67
N PHE A 40 20.11 -12.68 2.37
CA PHE A 40 19.47 -11.54 1.76
C PHE A 40 20.40 -10.84 0.75
N ARG A 41 21.64 -10.58 1.16
CA ARG A 41 22.63 -9.92 0.31
C ARG A 41 22.94 -10.69 -0.96
N SER A 42 23.08 -12.01 -0.88
CA SER A 42 23.40 -12.85 -2.04
C SER A 42 22.30 -12.85 -3.12
N ARG A 43 21.04 -12.69 -2.70
CA ARG A 43 19.88 -12.68 -3.61
C ARG A 43 19.62 -11.31 -4.24
N ARG A 44 19.95 -10.21 -3.53
CA ARG A 44 19.54 -8.85 -3.93
C ARG A 44 20.72 -7.90 -4.16
N GLY A 45 21.92 -8.25 -3.73
CA GLY A 45 23.08 -7.39 -3.76
C GLY A 45 23.20 -6.41 -2.57
N TYR A 46 22.16 -6.33 -1.71
CA TYR A 46 22.10 -5.43 -0.56
C TYR A 46 21.26 -5.97 0.60
N VAL A 47 21.39 -5.35 1.76
CA VAL A 47 20.59 -5.59 2.97
C VAL A 47 19.92 -4.29 3.38
N ASN A 48 18.62 -4.32 3.59
CA ASN A 48 17.87 -3.17 4.11
C ASN A 48 18.04 -3.04 5.64
N PRO A 49 18.03 -1.82 6.21
CA PRO A 49 18.26 -1.61 7.64
C PRO A 49 17.33 -2.43 8.55
N GLN A 50 16.04 -2.57 8.21
CA GLN A 50 15.08 -3.33 9.02
C GLN A 50 15.37 -4.83 9.09
N GLN A 51 16.14 -5.37 8.16
CA GLN A 51 16.51 -6.80 8.16
C GLN A 51 17.50 -7.12 9.29
N GLY A 52 18.31 -6.16 9.74
CA GLY A 52 19.22 -6.35 10.87
C GLY A 52 18.52 -6.70 12.17
N PRO A 53 17.63 -5.85 12.71
CA PRO A 53 16.84 -6.16 13.91
C PRO A 53 15.96 -7.41 13.75
N MET A 54 15.39 -7.66 12.57
CA MET A 54 14.61 -8.87 12.30
C MET A 54 15.49 -10.12 12.41
N ALA A 55 16.67 -10.13 11.81
CA ALA A 55 17.60 -11.25 11.87
C ALA A 55 18.12 -11.50 13.28
N ALA A 56 18.39 -10.43 14.03
CA ALA A 56 19.04 -10.50 15.33
C ALA A 56 18.06 -10.83 16.49
N ALA A 57 16.81 -10.41 16.40
CA ALA A 57 15.87 -10.49 17.51
C ALA A 57 14.50 -11.08 17.16
N LEU A 58 14.08 -11.04 15.89
CA LEU A 58 12.72 -11.37 15.46
C LEU A 58 12.72 -12.35 14.27
N PRO A 59 13.33 -13.56 14.40
CA PRO A 59 13.47 -14.48 13.26
C PRO A 59 12.12 -14.88 12.64
N GLY A 60 11.09 -15.09 13.44
CA GLY A 60 9.74 -15.39 12.94
C GLY A 60 9.13 -14.23 12.15
N VAL A 61 9.40 -12.98 12.53
CA VAL A 61 8.99 -11.80 11.74
C VAL A 61 9.75 -11.75 10.42
N ALA A 62 11.06 -12.05 10.43
CA ALA A 62 11.87 -12.11 9.21
C ALA A 62 11.32 -13.13 8.21
N ASP A 63 10.89 -14.30 8.69
CA ASP A 63 10.31 -15.36 7.86
C ASP A 63 8.94 -14.96 7.30
N GLY A 64 8.05 -14.41 8.14
CA GLY A 64 6.75 -13.88 7.73
C GLY A 64 6.89 -12.73 6.71
N TYR A 65 7.85 -11.82 6.95
CA TYR A 65 8.16 -10.73 6.04
C TYR A 65 8.55 -11.24 4.65
N ARG A 66 9.39 -12.28 4.57
CA ARG A 66 9.82 -12.90 3.32
C ARG A 66 8.64 -13.50 2.55
N VAL A 67 7.75 -14.23 3.24
CA VAL A 67 6.56 -14.83 2.62
C VAL A 67 5.63 -13.75 2.08
N MET A 68 5.36 -12.72 2.87
CA MET A 68 4.50 -11.61 2.46
C MET A 68 5.11 -10.83 1.29
N TYR A 69 6.42 -10.55 1.33
CA TYR A 69 7.12 -9.89 0.22
C TYR A 69 7.00 -10.68 -1.08
N LYS A 70 7.24 -12.00 -1.01
CA LYS A 70 7.07 -12.87 -2.18
C LYS A 70 5.65 -12.77 -2.73
N ALA A 71 4.65 -12.91 -1.87
CA ALA A 71 3.25 -12.91 -2.26
C ALA A 71 2.78 -11.58 -2.84
N LEU A 72 3.20 -10.44 -2.30
CA LEU A 72 2.75 -9.11 -2.75
C LEU A 72 3.56 -8.55 -3.93
N VAL A 73 4.87 -8.82 -3.94
CA VAL A 73 5.78 -8.17 -4.88
C VAL A 73 6.17 -9.10 -6.04
N LEU A 74 6.58 -10.34 -5.75
CA LEU A 74 7.23 -11.19 -6.74
C LEU A 74 6.25 -12.11 -7.49
N ASP A 75 5.18 -12.58 -6.82
CA ASP A 75 4.25 -13.52 -7.45
C ASP A 75 3.37 -12.80 -8.47
N GLU A 76 3.30 -13.35 -9.67
CA GLU A 76 2.33 -12.99 -10.69
C GLU A 76 0.98 -13.61 -10.34
N LYS A 77 -0.10 -12.81 -10.39
CA LYS A 77 -1.47 -13.27 -10.10
C LYS A 77 -2.42 -12.83 -11.19
N TYR A 78 -2.95 -11.60 -11.07
CA TYR A 78 -3.95 -11.05 -11.98
C TYR A 78 -3.43 -9.82 -12.72
N LEU A 79 -2.50 -9.06 -12.13
CA LEU A 79 -1.86 -7.93 -12.77
C LEU A 79 -0.70 -8.42 -13.64
N GLU A 80 -0.68 -8.00 -14.90
CA GLU A 80 0.46 -8.21 -15.77
C GLU A 80 1.71 -7.53 -15.19
N PRO A 81 2.92 -8.05 -15.43
CA PRO A 81 4.13 -7.54 -14.80
C PRO A 81 4.32 -6.01 -14.91
N LEU A 82 4.19 -5.44 -16.11
CA LEU A 82 4.34 -4.00 -16.32
C LEU A 82 3.18 -3.20 -15.68
N GLU A 83 1.95 -3.71 -15.76
CA GLU A 83 0.78 -3.13 -15.10
C GLU A 83 1.00 -3.05 -13.59
N LYS A 84 1.51 -4.12 -13.00
CA LYS A 84 1.81 -4.19 -11.56
C LYS A 84 2.87 -3.17 -11.16
N GLU A 85 3.92 -3.03 -11.94
CA GLU A 85 4.95 -2.03 -11.66
C GLU A 85 4.45 -0.59 -11.86
N PHE A 86 3.54 -0.34 -12.79
CA PHE A 86 2.87 0.96 -12.92
C PHE A 86 2.06 1.31 -11.66
N VAL A 87 1.33 0.34 -11.11
CA VAL A 87 0.60 0.49 -9.83
C VAL A 87 1.58 0.77 -8.70
N TRP A 88 2.70 0.03 -8.63
CA TRP A 88 3.75 0.26 -7.64
C TRP A 88 4.35 1.67 -7.72
N LEU A 89 4.69 2.16 -8.90
CA LEU A 89 5.25 3.51 -9.06
C LEU A 89 4.32 4.59 -8.50
N SER A 90 3.04 4.52 -8.81
CA SER A 90 2.04 5.46 -8.30
C SER A 90 1.91 5.39 -6.78
N LEU A 91 1.85 4.17 -6.24
CA LEU A 91 1.72 3.92 -4.80
C LEU A 91 2.95 4.41 -4.02
N LEU A 92 4.16 4.10 -4.49
CA LEU A 92 5.41 4.48 -3.82
C LEU A 92 5.58 6.01 -3.78
N CYS A 93 5.21 6.71 -4.86
CA CYS A 93 5.19 8.17 -4.87
C CYS A 93 4.22 8.75 -3.83
N VAL A 94 3.05 8.13 -3.67
CA VAL A 94 2.07 8.54 -2.67
C VAL A 94 2.56 8.25 -1.25
N ALA A 95 3.14 7.06 -1.03
CA ALA A 95 3.69 6.65 0.26
C ALA A 95 4.98 7.42 0.65
N GLY A 96 5.69 8.00 -0.32
CA GLY A 96 6.99 8.64 -0.07
C GLY A 96 8.11 7.63 0.16
N GLU A 97 7.98 6.42 -0.42
CA GLU A 97 8.92 5.32 -0.24
C GLU A 97 9.84 5.16 -1.45
N MET A 98 11.13 4.90 -1.19
CA MET A 98 12.13 4.84 -2.26
C MET A 98 11.97 3.66 -3.21
N GLY A 99 11.56 2.49 -2.75
CA GLY A 99 11.22 1.28 -3.52
C GLY A 99 12.00 1.06 -4.84
N THR A 100 13.29 1.38 -4.89
CA THR A 100 14.08 1.51 -6.13
C THR A 100 14.14 0.26 -7.00
N HIS A 101 13.92 -0.93 -6.42
CA HIS A 101 13.83 -2.17 -7.20
C HIS A 101 12.60 -2.19 -8.13
N HIS A 102 11.50 -1.52 -7.77
CA HIS A 102 10.33 -1.36 -8.62
C HIS A 102 10.63 -0.46 -9.84
N LEU A 103 11.50 0.55 -9.69
CA LEU A 103 11.98 1.32 -10.84
C LEU A 103 12.69 0.43 -11.84
N LYS A 104 13.59 -0.44 -11.34
CA LYS A 104 14.29 -1.38 -12.20
C LYS A 104 13.32 -2.35 -12.88
N LEU A 105 12.43 -2.99 -12.11
CA LEU A 105 11.45 -3.94 -12.66
C LEU A 105 10.51 -3.28 -13.68
N PHE A 106 10.10 -2.04 -13.46
CA PHE A 106 9.31 -1.29 -14.42
C PHE A 106 10.00 -1.18 -15.79
N PHE A 107 11.28 -0.82 -15.83
CA PHE A 107 12.04 -0.76 -17.07
C PHE A 107 12.37 -2.15 -17.64
N ASP A 108 12.66 -3.14 -16.79
CA ASP A 108 12.91 -4.53 -17.22
C ASP A 108 11.68 -5.13 -17.92
N HIS A 109 10.46 -4.73 -17.53
CA HIS A 109 9.21 -5.13 -18.17
C HIS A 109 8.80 -4.22 -19.35
N GLY A 110 9.68 -3.33 -19.81
CA GLY A 110 9.45 -2.49 -20.98
C GLY A 110 8.70 -1.19 -20.71
N GLY A 111 8.64 -0.74 -19.46
CA GLY A 111 8.06 0.54 -19.08
C GLY A 111 8.81 1.71 -19.71
N THR A 112 8.08 2.77 -20.04
CA THR A 112 8.60 3.97 -20.70
C THR A 112 8.55 5.19 -19.77
N ASP A 113 9.38 6.21 -20.05
CA ASP A 113 9.35 7.48 -19.34
C ASP A 113 7.97 8.16 -19.41
N ALA A 114 7.25 8.01 -20.52
CA ALA A 114 5.89 8.55 -20.68
C ALA A 114 4.91 7.86 -19.70
N GLN A 115 4.99 6.55 -19.56
CA GLN A 115 4.18 5.79 -18.60
C GLN A 115 4.58 6.13 -17.16
N ALA A 116 5.86 6.26 -16.85
CA ALA A 116 6.32 6.71 -15.53
C ALA A 116 5.79 8.12 -15.21
N ALA A 117 5.86 9.05 -16.17
CA ALA A 117 5.31 10.40 -16.00
C ALA A 117 3.79 10.40 -15.75
N ALA A 118 3.05 9.45 -16.36
CA ALA A 118 1.63 9.25 -16.09
C ALA A 118 1.39 8.77 -14.65
N ALA A 119 2.17 7.79 -14.16
CA ALA A 119 2.10 7.31 -12.78
C ALA A 119 2.40 8.44 -11.77
N PHE A 120 3.39 9.28 -12.04
CA PHE A 120 3.74 10.42 -11.17
C PHE A 120 2.66 11.49 -11.16
N ARG A 121 2.06 11.82 -12.31
CA ARG A 121 0.93 12.75 -12.39
C ARG A 121 -0.27 12.23 -11.61
N LEU A 122 -0.57 10.93 -11.73
CA LEU A 122 -1.65 10.29 -10.97
C LEU A 122 -1.38 10.38 -9.46
N ALA A 123 -0.17 10.06 -9.02
CA ALA A 123 0.20 10.14 -7.61
C ALA A 123 0.09 11.56 -7.05
N ALA A 124 0.54 12.57 -7.82
CA ALA A 124 0.44 13.98 -7.44
C ALA A 124 -1.03 14.43 -7.35
N TRP A 125 -1.86 14.00 -8.30
CA TRP A 125 -3.30 14.29 -8.29
C TRP A 125 -3.98 13.64 -7.08
N VAL A 126 -3.71 12.36 -6.80
CA VAL A 126 -4.25 11.65 -5.63
C VAL A 126 -3.94 12.40 -4.34
N LYS A 127 -2.73 12.90 -4.16
CA LYS A 127 -2.38 13.69 -2.96
C LYS A 127 -3.21 14.97 -2.80
N GLY A 128 -3.69 15.55 -3.90
CA GLY A 128 -4.58 16.72 -3.89
C GLY A 128 -6.04 16.40 -3.64
N THR A 129 -6.47 15.14 -3.78
CA THR A 129 -7.90 14.76 -3.75
C THR A 129 -8.56 14.82 -2.37
N SER A 130 -7.80 14.93 -1.29
CA SER A 130 -8.34 15.15 0.06
C SER A 130 -9.21 16.41 0.16
N ALA A 131 -9.02 17.38 -0.74
CA ALA A 131 -9.89 18.55 -0.85
C ALA A 131 -11.34 18.16 -1.22
N TYR A 132 -11.52 17.19 -2.11
CA TYR A 132 -12.87 16.71 -2.48
C TYR A 132 -13.57 16.02 -1.32
N GLU A 133 -12.86 15.19 -0.55
CA GLU A 133 -13.38 14.56 0.66
C GLU A 133 -13.86 15.62 1.67
N PHE A 134 -13.06 16.67 1.90
CA PHE A 134 -13.44 17.78 2.77
C PHE A 134 -14.67 18.51 2.25
N ILE A 135 -14.73 18.83 0.96
CA ILE A 135 -15.87 19.52 0.33
C ILE A 135 -17.13 18.66 0.45
N ALA A 136 -17.05 17.37 0.11
CA ALA A 136 -18.17 16.44 0.19
C ALA A 136 -18.73 16.33 1.62
N GLY A 137 -17.86 16.22 2.61
CA GLY A 137 -18.27 16.05 4.01
C GLY A 137 -18.75 17.32 4.72
N ASN A 138 -18.28 18.50 4.27
CA ASN A 138 -18.49 19.73 5.03
C ASN A 138 -19.21 20.83 4.26
N TRP A 139 -18.95 20.96 2.94
CA TRP A 139 -19.42 22.12 2.18
C TRP A 139 -20.48 21.79 1.12
N GLN A 140 -20.66 20.52 0.77
CA GLN A 140 -21.61 20.10 -0.26
C GLN A 140 -23.01 20.70 -0.06
N GLY A 141 -23.50 20.76 1.20
CA GLY A 141 -24.81 21.32 1.51
C GLY A 141 -24.94 22.83 1.25
N PHE A 142 -23.81 23.58 1.27
CA PHE A 142 -23.83 25.04 0.98
C PHE A 142 -23.71 25.32 -0.52
N PHE A 143 -23.23 24.36 -1.30
CA PHE A 143 -23.00 24.48 -2.74
C PHE A 143 -23.71 23.36 -3.49
N PRO A 144 -25.05 23.32 -3.51
CA PRO A 144 -25.82 22.19 -4.07
C PRO A 144 -25.64 21.98 -5.59
N ARG A 145 -25.05 22.95 -6.28
CA ARG A 145 -24.73 22.87 -7.72
C ARG A 145 -23.30 22.36 -7.97
N VAL A 146 -22.49 22.17 -6.93
CA VAL A 146 -21.12 21.67 -7.02
C VAL A 146 -21.12 20.26 -6.44
N ASP A 147 -21.04 19.25 -7.31
CA ASP A 147 -20.94 17.86 -6.88
C ASP A 147 -19.47 17.46 -6.77
N ALA A 148 -19.01 17.20 -5.54
CA ALA A 148 -17.63 16.82 -5.27
C ALA A 148 -17.25 15.47 -5.92
N HIS A 149 -18.17 14.50 -5.97
CA HIS A 149 -17.94 13.21 -6.62
C HIS A 149 -17.84 13.37 -8.14
N GLN A 150 -18.73 14.16 -8.73
CA GLN A 150 -18.66 14.45 -10.15
C GLN A 150 -17.36 15.17 -10.52
N ALA A 151 -16.99 16.23 -9.78
CA ALA A 151 -15.78 16.98 -10.01
C ALA A 151 -14.51 16.10 -9.86
N TYR A 152 -14.51 15.18 -8.90
CA TYR A 152 -13.45 14.19 -8.76
C TYR A 152 -13.35 13.28 -9.98
N ARG A 153 -14.46 12.75 -10.48
CA ARG A 153 -14.50 11.89 -11.68
C ARG A 153 -14.03 12.64 -12.93
N GLU A 154 -14.52 13.85 -13.14
CA GLU A 154 -14.12 14.69 -14.26
C GLU A 154 -12.62 15.04 -14.22
N GLY A 155 -12.10 15.32 -13.02
CA GLY A 155 -10.67 15.56 -12.81
C GLY A 155 -9.82 14.33 -13.12
N PHE A 156 -10.27 13.14 -12.73
CA PHE A 156 -9.61 11.89 -13.10
C PHE A 156 -9.65 11.62 -14.60
N ASP A 157 -10.82 11.77 -15.24
CA ASP A 157 -10.97 11.55 -16.69
C ASP A 157 -10.10 12.54 -17.50
N ALA A 158 -10.02 13.80 -17.08
CA ALA A 158 -9.14 14.78 -17.70
C ALA A 158 -7.64 14.43 -17.53
N LEU A 159 -7.27 13.92 -16.34
CA LEU A 159 -5.91 13.44 -16.08
C LEU A 159 -5.54 12.28 -17.01
N VAL A 160 -6.41 11.27 -17.09
CA VAL A 160 -6.19 10.05 -17.88
C VAL A 160 -6.15 10.34 -19.38
N ALA A 161 -6.96 11.28 -19.87
CA ALA A 161 -6.92 11.71 -21.26
C ALA A 161 -5.54 12.25 -21.68
N GLY A 162 -4.75 12.76 -20.72
CA GLY A 162 -3.36 13.18 -20.94
C GLY A 162 -2.30 12.10 -20.71
N CYS A 163 -2.69 10.85 -20.45
CA CYS A 163 -1.77 9.72 -20.19
C CYS A 163 -1.63 8.85 -21.45
N GLU A 164 -0.98 9.40 -22.48
CA GLU A 164 -0.76 8.68 -23.75
C GLU A 164 -0.04 7.34 -23.53
N GLY A 165 -0.53 6.28 -24.19
CA GLY A 165 0.07 4.95 -24.13
C GLY A 165 -0.12 4.20 -22.81
N VAL A 166 -0.96 4.69 -21.90
CA VAL A 166 -1.33 4.01 -20.65
C VAL A 166 -2.78 3.55 -20.74
N PRO A 167 -3.07 2.25 -20.58
CA PRO A 167 -4.44 1.76 -20.53
C PRO A 167 -5.23 2.40 -19.38
N LEU A 168 -6.50 2.73 -19.62
CA LEU A 168 -7.39 3.30 -18.59
C LEU A 168 -7.48 2.38 -17.36
N GLU A 169 -7.51 1.07 -17.57
CA GLU A 169 -7.53 0.07 -16.50
C GLU A 169 -6.35 0.25 -15.53
N TRP A 170 -5.13 0.47 -16.06
CA TRP A 170 -3.95 0.71 -15.22
C TRP A 170 -4.09 1.96 -14.35
N CYS A 171 -4.65 3.02 -14.93
CA CYS A 171 -4.90 4.25 -14.17
C CYS A 171 -5.93 4.04 -13.05
N CYS A 172 -7.00 3.27 -13.31
CA CYS A 172 -8.00 2.93 -12.30
C CYS A 172 -7.41 2.10 -11.15
N LEU A 173 -6.61 1.08 -11.47
CA LEU A 173 -5.94 0.22 -10.49
C LEU A 173 -4.89 0.99 -9.66
N ALA A 174 -4.11 1.85 -10.31
CA ALA A 174 -3.16 2.71 -9.63
C ALA A 174 -3.85 3.74 -8.73
N LEU A 175 -4.98 4.30 -9.18
CA LEU A 175 -5.83 5.16 -8.34
C LEU A 175 -6.30 4.42 -7.08
N LEU A 176 -6.85 3.22 -7.23
CA LEU A 176 -7.35 2.42 -6.12
C LEU A 176 -6.23 2.08 -5.12
N SER A 177 -5.07 1.63 -5.62
CA SER A 177 -3.90 1.34 -4.80
C SER A 177 -3.40 2.59 -4.04
N ALA A 178 -3.31 3.72 -4.73
CA ALA A 178 -2.85 4.98 -4.15
C ALA A 178 -3.82 5.51 -3.09
N GLN A 179 -5.13 5.47 -3.32
CA GLN A 179 -6.15 5.86 -2.33
C GLN A 179 -6.14 4.93 -1.11
N SER A 180 -5.92 3.63 -1.32
CA SER A 180 -5.72 2.66 -0.23
C SER A 180 -4.47 3.01 0.60
N GLY A 181 -3.37 3.37 -0.05
CA GLY A 181 -2.15 3.84 0.61
C GLY A 181 -2.35 5.13 1.40
N MET A 182 -3.17 6.05 0.91
CA MET A 182 -3.56 7.28 1.61
C MET A 182 -4.53 7.03 2.78
N LYS A 183 -5.13 5.85 2.88
CA LYS A 183 -6.19 5.50 3.84
C LYS A 183 -7.40 6.44 3.77
N SER A 184 -7.66 7.03 2.60
CA SER A 184 -8.84 7.86 2.36
C SER A 184 -10.04 6.97 2.07
N LYS A 185 -10.94 6.77 3.04
CA LYS A 185 -12.15 5.97 2.85
C LYS A 185 -13.00 6.53 1.72
N TRP A 186 -13.15 7.84 1.64
CA TRP A 186 -13.88 8.52 0.57
C TRP A 186 -13.22 8.30 -0.80
N GLY A 187 -11.89 8.44 -0.87
CA GLY A 187 -11.12 8.22 -2.09
C GLY A 187 -11.16 6.76 -2.56
N VAL A 188 -11.09 5.80 -1.62
CA VAL A 188 -11.23 4.36 -1.91
C VAL A 188 -12.62 4.04 -2.44
N GLU A 189 -13.69 4.59 -1.84
CA GLU A 189 -15.07 4.44 -2.32
C GLU A 189 -15.21 4.95 -3.76
N ALA A 190 -14.71 6.15 -4.04
CA ALA A 190 -14.74 6.74 -5.37
C ALA A 190 -13.93 5.91 -6.38
N ALA A 191 -12.75 5.42 -5.99
CA ALA A 191 -11.90 4.60 -6.86
C ALA A 191 -12.51 3.22 -7.16
N ILE A 192 -13.10 2.54 -6.16
CA ILE A 192 -13.79 1.26 -6.34
C ILE A 192 -14.97 1.43 -7.30
N THR A 193 -15.82 2.43 -7.05
CA THR A 193 -16.97 2.72 -7.91
C THR A 193 -16.54 2.97 -9.35
N LEU A 194 -15.47 3.76 -9.53
CA LEU A 194 -14.92 4.06 -10.85
C LEU A 194 -14.36 2.80 -11.54
N CYS A 195 -13.70 1.91 -10.80
CA CYS A 195 -13.24 0.63 -11.33
C CYS A 195 -14.39 -0.23 -11.85
N TYR A 196 -15.47 -0.35 -11.10
CA TYR A 196 -16.68 -1.07 -11.56
C TYR A 196 -17.31 -0.42 -12.80
N ASP A 197 -17.44 0.90 -12.83
CA ASP A 197 -17.99 1.65 -13.97
C ASP A 197 -17.16 1.48 -15.25
N ARG A 198 -15.87 1.19 -15.11
CA ARG A 198 -14.93 0.95 -16.22
C ARG A 198 -14.70 -0.53 -16.53
N GLY A 199 -15.42 -1.44 -15.84
CA GLY A 199 -15.34 -2.88 -16.07
C GLY A 199 -14.04 -3.54 -15.62
N VAL A 200 -13.31 -2.93 -14.67
CA VAL A 200 -12.09 -3.52 -14.09
C VAL A 200 -12.47 -4.75 -13.28
N SER A 201 -11.73 -5.84 -13.43
CA SER A 201 -12.04 -7.08 -12.71
C SER A 201 -11.75 -6.97 -11.22
N GLU A 202 -12.63 -7.55 -10.39
CA GLU A 202 -12.49 -7.57 -8.93
C GLU A 202 -11.18 -8.22 -8.47
N ALA A 203 -10.71 -9.23 -9.19
CA ALA A 203 -9.46 -9.90 -8.90
C ALA A 203 -8.25 -8.95 -9.05
N LYS A 204 -8.20 -8.17 -10.13
CA LYS A 204 -7.19 -7.12 -10.32
C LYS A 204 -7.31 -6.01 -9.29
N MET A 205 -8.54 -5.58 -8.97
CA MET A 205 -8.79 -4.59 -7.93
C MET A 205 -8.26 -5.06 -6.58
N ALA A 206 -8.53 -6.31 -6.20
CA ALA A 206 -8.04 -6.90 -4.94
C ALA A 206 -6.51 -6.96 -4.90
N GLU A 207 -5.86 -7.37 -6.00
CA GLU A 207 -4.40 -7.38 -6.07
C GLU A 207 -3.82 -5.96 -5.98
N ALA A 208 -4.31 -5.00 -6.77
CA ALA A 208 -3.85 -3.61 -6.75
C ALA A 208 -4.02 -2.96 -5.37
N MET A 209 -5.13 -3.23 -4.68
CA MET A 209 -5.38 -2.74 -3.33
C MET A 209 -4.44 -3.40 -2.31
N SER A 210 -4.15 -4.70 -2.47
CA SER A 210 -3.31 -5.46 -1.54
C SER A 210 -1.86 -5.00 -1.50
N VAL A 211 -1.31 -4.48 -2.61
CA VAL A 211 0.08 -4.02 -2.65
C VAL A 211 0.33 -2.84 -1.71
N ALA A 212 -0.71 -2.08 -1.34
CA ALA A 212 -0.60 -1.01 -0.35
C ALA A 212 -0.22 -1.52 1.06
N MET A 213 -0.43 -2.80 1.35
CA MET A 213 -0.02 -3.40 2.63
C MET A 213 1.49 -3.27 2.86
N TRP A 214 2.29 -3.27 1.79
CA TRP A 214 3.74 -3.28 1.91
C TRP A 214 4.31 -1.94 2.36
N PRO A 215 4.10 -0.81 1.65
CA PRO A 215 4.64 0.48 2.07
C PRO A 215 3.80 1.19 3.13
N CYS A 216 2.48 0.89 3.22
CA CYS A 216 1.56 1.65 4.04
C CYS A 216 1.01 0.87 5.25
N GLY A 217 1.40 -0.41 5.38
CA GLY A 217 0.98 -1.30 6.47
C GLY A 217 -0.34 -2.03 6.20
N ALA A 218 -0.56 -3.14 6.90
CA ALA A 218 -1.71 -4.03 6.69
C ALA A 218 -3.07 -3.34 6.82
N ASN A 219 -3.17 -2.32 7.67
CA ASN A 219 -4.40 -1.56 7.88
C ASN A 219 -4.87 -0.81 6.62
N SER A 220 -3.96 -0.47 5.69
CA SER A 220 -4.35 0.16 4.43
C SER A 220 -5.30 -0.74 3.61
N PHE A 221 -5.01 -2.03 3.58
CA PHE A 221 -5.87 -3.02 2.91
C PHE A 221 -7.13 -3.32 3.71
N HIS A 222 -7.01 -3.48 5.04
CA HIS A 222 -8.15 -3.72 5.92
C HIS A 222 -9.21 -2.63 5.80
N ASP A 223 -8.81 -1.36 5.92
CA ASP A 223 -9.72 -0.23 5.85
C ASP A 223 -10.37 -0.11 4.47
N SER A 224 -9.59 -0.35 3.40
CA SER A 224 -10.10 -0.34 2.03
C SER A 224 -11.06 -1.50 1.74
N ALA A 225 -10.79 -2.69 2.28
CA ALA A 225 -11.69 -3.83 2.19
C ALA A 225 -13.01 -3.57 2.92
N GLY A 226 -12.97 -2.86 4.06
CA GLY A 226 -14.17 -2.42 4.77
C GLY A 226 -15.05 -1.50 3.92
N VAL A 227 -14.46 -0.54 3.21
CA VAL A 227 -15.19 0.32 2.26
C VAL A 227 -15.82 -0.52 1.13
N TRP A 228 -15.07 -1.45 0.57
CA TRP A 228 -15.58 -2.32 -0.49
C TRP A 228 -16.73 -3.19 -0.01
N LEU A 229 -16.61 -3.75 1.20
CA LEU A 229 -17.67 -4.54 1.83
C LEU A 229 -18.99 -3.75 1.92
N GLU A 230 -18.94 -2.50 2.37
CA GLU A 230 -20.12 -1.65 2.48
C GLU A 230 -20.73 -1.30 1.12
N LEU A 231 -19.92 -1.09 0.08
CA LEU A 231 -20.40 -0.88 -1.28
C LEU A 231 -21.14 -2.10 -1.83
N VAL A 232 -20.62 -3.31 -1.57
CA VAL A 232 -21.28 -4.56 -1.99
C VAL A 232 -22.56 -4.81 -1.20
N LYS A 233 -22.52 -4.69 0.14
CA LYS A 233 -23.71 -4.88 1.01
C LYS A 233 -24.84 -3.92 0.67
N SER A 234 -24.52 -2.69 0.35
CA SER A 234 -25.53 -1.67 -0.01
C SER A 234 -26.00 -1.77 -1.47
N GLY A 235 -25.45 -2.69 -2.27
CA GLY A 235 -25.81 -2.84 -3.69
C GLY A 235 -25.37 -1.65 -4.57
N ARG A 236 -24.46 -0.84 -4.10
CA ARG A 236 -23.95 0.35 -4.83
C ARG A 236 -22.99 0.00 -5.96
N VAL A 237 -22.48 -1.22 -5.99
CA VAL A 237 -21.62 -1.75 -7.05
C VAL A 237 -22.15 -3.11 -7.53
N PRO A 238 -22.01 -3.44 -8.83
CA PRO A 238 -22.50 -4.70 -9.40
C PRO A 238 -21.48 -5.84 -9.14
N ALA A 239 -21.32 -6.21 -7.86
CA ALA A 239 -20.36 -7.22 -7.46
C ALA A 239 -20.67 -8.62 -7.99
N SER A 240 -19.62 -9.39 -8.29
CA SER A 240 -19.73 -10.79 -8.71
C SER A 240 -20.35 -11.67 -7.62
N ALA A 241 -20.77 -12.89 -7.98
CA ALA A 241 -21.31 -13.87 -7.04
C ALA A 241 -20.32 -14.18 -5.89
N ALA A 242 -19.01 -14.20 -6.17
CA ALA A 242 -17.99 -14.44 -5.15
C ALA A 242 -17.93 -13.31 -4.11
N PHE A 243 -17.97 -12.06 -4.56
CA PHE A 243 -17.96 -10.89 -3.67
C PHE A 243 -19.30 -10.69 -2.95
N GLN A 244 -20.41 -11.03 -3.58
CA GLN A 244 -21.71 -11.09 -2.90
C GLN A 244 -21.73 -12.15 -1.79
N ALA A 245 -21.16 -13.35 -2.05
CA ALA A 245 -21.03 -14.40 -1.03
C ALA A 245 -20.16 -13.91 0.15
N TRP A 246 -19.05 -13.23 -0.11
CA TRP A 246 -18.26 -12.59 0.93
C TRP A 246 -19.10 -11.58 1.73
N ALA A 247 -19.80 -10.68 1.06
CA ALA A 247 -20.61 -9.64 1.71
C ALA A 247 -21.78 -10.19 2.53
N SER A 248 -22.27 -11.39 2.21
CA SER A 248 -23.38 -12.04 2.93
C SER A 248 -22.98 -12.67 4.26
N LEU A 249 -21.68 -12.85 4.53
CA LEU A 249 -21.23 -13.43 5.78
C LEU A 249 -21.56 -12.51 6.97
N PRO A 250 -22.08 -13.05 8.10
CA PRO A 250 -22.33 -12.26 9.29
C PRO A 250 -21.02 -11.93 10.04
N SER A 251 -21.10 -10.97 10.96
CA SER A 251 -20.02 -10.65 11.92
C SER A 251 -18.68 -10.27 11.27
N GLN A 252 -18.72 -9.42 10.24
CA GLN A 252 -17.52 -8.93 9.56
C GLN A 252 -16.99 -7.62 10.13
N ASP A 253 -17.63 -7.06 11.15
CA ASP A 253 -17.29 -5.86 11.90
C ASP A 253 -16.32 -6.13 13.08
N GLY A 254 -15.38 -7.07 12.88
CA GLY A 254 -14.56 -7.70 13.90
C GLY A 254 -13.93 -6.79 14.95
N LEU A 255 -13.39 -5.63 14.56
CA LEU A 255 -12.81 -4.67 15.52
C LEU A 255 -13.89 -3.97 16.36
N GLU A 256 -15.02 -3.60 15.75
CA GLU A 256 -16.14 -2.99 16.47
C GLU A 256 -16.84 -4.00 17.39
N LEU A 257 -16.96 -5.25 16.95
CA LEU A 257 -17.50 -6.32 17.77
C LEU A 257 -16.62 -6.57 19.00
N ALA A 258 -15.30 -6.63 18.84
CA ALA A 258 -14.36 -6.80 19.95
C ALA A 258 -14.48 -5.63 20.97
N ALA A 259 -14.64 -4.41 20.51
CA ALA A 259 -14.85 -3.25 21.38
C ALA A 259 -16.15 -3.36 22.20
N ARG A 260 -17.24 -3.86 21.59
CA ARG A 260 -18.53 -4.07 22.27
C ARG A 260 -18.50 -5.22 23.31
N LEU A 261 -17.64 -6.23 23.09
CA LEU A 261 -17.50 -7.35 24.03
C LEU A 261 -16.61 -7.00 25.23
N SER A 262 -15.91 -5.87 25.19
CA SER A 262 -15.02 -5.40 26.25
C SER A 262 -15.71 -4.44 27.23
N THR A 263 -16.98 -4.10 26.98
CA THR A 263 -17.85 -3.29 27.85
C THR A 263 -18.88 -4.16 28.55
#